data_7fd44aea564aeddb48abc4fae05894d1
#
_entry.id   7fd44aea564aeddb48abc4fae05894d1
#
_cell.length_a   1.000
_cell.length_b   1.000
_cell.length_c   1.000
_cell.angle_alpha   90.00
_cell.angle_beta   90.00
_cell.angle_gamma   90.00
#
_symmetry.space_group_name_H-M   'P 1'
#
loop_
_entity.id
_entity.type
_entity.pdbx_description
1 polymer ?
#
loop_
_entity_poly.entity_id
_entity_poly.type
_entity_poly.pdbx_seq_one_letter_code
_entity_poly.pdbx_strand_id
1 'polypeptide(L)'
;MLPLTSWAQKPVFTLDTILHRIDNNNLMLQSYGLKADSYKHSGDAATAWMPPMVGLGTFMTPYPNQMIMESRDKGNLMLQIEQDIPNLAKLSAKKRYIASQGNVERANRDITLNTYKAQAKRLYFNWLIARQRVSVLEENEKIMVMMKKIEEVRYPYNQSQLGGVFRAESKILENQNMIRMQEGAIGKAKGWLNSLMNVVGNQDFEIDTTYKPSFQPAMYYDTATLADARMDVFKMNESIRSMQLNIESMKQQKKPDFKIRFDHMYPLDAMMPNAYSVMGMLSIPIAPWSSKMYKSDIKAMQLNIQGMQKERSAMLVETQGMLYGMQSEIESMQTRVSTMQEKIIPALQKAMDAYFANYQENKAQLPVVIDAWEALTMMQMNVLDEKLKFYEMIVDYEKELYR
;
A
#
# COMPACT_ATOMS: atom_id res chain seq x y z
N MET A 1 -3.43 -37.75 37.01
CA MET A 1 -3.04 -36.39 36.65
C MET A 1 -4.00 -35.88 35.58
N LEU A 2 -4.95 -35.05 35.95
CA LEU A 2 -5.84 -34.39 35.00
C LEU A 2 -5.11 -33.18 34.42
N PRO A 3 -5.09 -32.98 33.08
CA PRO A 3 -4.51 -31.78 32.53
C PRO A 3 -5.40 -30.58 32.88
N LEU A 4 -4.84 -29.64 33.64
CA LEU A 4 -5.41 -28.30 33.80
C LEU A 4 -5.41 -27.64 32.41
N THR A 5 -6.54 -27.69 31.72
CA THR A 5 -6.76 -26.85 30.54
C THR A 5 -6.83 -25.40 31.05
N SER A 6 -5.70 -24.73 31.03
CA SER A 6 -5.63 -23.28 31.15
C SER A 6 -6.45 -22.70 30.01
N TRP A 7 -7.57 -22.09 30.32
CA TRP A 7 -8.31 -21.22 29.40
C TRP A 7 -7.42 -20.00 29.17
N ALA A 8 -6.57 -20.09 28.16
CA ALA A 8 -5.77 -18.94 27.74
C ALA A 8 -6.75 -17.84 27.32
N GLN A 9 -6.80 -16.76 28.10
CA GLN A 9 -7.57 -15.57 27.70
C GLN A 9 -7.10 -15.14 26.31
N LYS A 10 -8.05 -14.90 25.41
CA LYS A 10 -7.74 -14.42 24.07
C LYS A 10 -6.94 -13.12 24.19
N PRO A 11 -5.81 -12.98 23.47
CA PRO A 11 -5.04 -11.75 23.54
C PRO A 11 -5.89 -10.57 23.03
N VAL A 12 -5.88 -9.46 23.76
CA VAL A 12 -6.53 -8.21 23.35
C VAL A 12 -5.48 -7.33 22.67
N PHE A 13 -5.73 -6.95 21.42
CA PHE A 13 -4.83 -6.06 20.67
C PHE A 13 -5.41 -4.65 20.60
N THR A 14 -4.58 -3.68 21.00
CA THR A 14 -4.85 -2.28 20.73
C THR A 14 -4.59 -1.96 19.26
N LEU A 15 -5.16 -0.87 18.76
CA LEU A 15 -4.90 -0.40 17.40
C LEU A 15 -3.39 -0.21 17.14
N ASP A 16 -2.68 0.42 18.07
CA ASP A 16 -1.23 0.65 17.95
C ASP A 16 -0.44 -0.65 17.86
N THR A 17 -0.83 -1.67 18.64
CA THR A 17 -0.18 -2.99 18.57
C THR A 17 -0.35 -3.62 17.17
N ILE A 18 -1.55 -3.49 16.58
CA ILE A 18 -1.83 -4.00 15.23
C ILE A 18 -1.00 -3.25 14.20
N LEU A 19 -0.96 -1.91 14.25
CA LEU A 19 -0.20 -1.07 13.32
C LEU A 19 1.30 -1.36 13.40
N HIS A 20 1.85 -1.52 14.61
CA HIS A 20 3.24 -1.88 14.82
C HIS A 20 3.59 -3.27 14.27
N ARG A 21 2.70 -4.26 14.45
CA ARG A 21 2.89 -5.60 13.87
C ARG A 21 2.87 -5.57 12.34
N ILE A 22 2.00 -4.76 11.74
CA ILE A 22 1.95 -4.59 10.28
C ILE A 22 3.27 -4.02 9.77
N ASP A 23 3.80 -2.97 10.39
CA ASP A 23 5.05 -2.34 9.98
C ASP A 23 6.24 -3.32 10.01
N ASN A 24 6.34 -4.14 11.06
CA ASN A 24 7.47 -5.04 11.25
C ASN A 24 7.34 -6.38 10.52
N ASN A 25 6.14 -6.95 10.43
CA ASN A 25 5.97 -8.35 10.01
C ASN A 25 5.42 -8.49 8.59
N ASN A 26 4.87 -7.43 7.99
CA ASN A 26 4.24 -7.54 6.68
C ASN A 26 5.28 -7.83 5.60
N LEU A 27 5.12 -8.97 4.91
CA LEU A 27 6.08 -9.44 3.89
C LEU A 27 6.19 -8.50 2.69
N MET A 28 5.09 -7.82 2.32
CA MET A 28 5.12 -6.85 1.22
C MET A 28 6.00 -5.65 1.56
N LEU A 29 5.92 -5.15 2.80
CA LEU A 29 6.77 -4.05 3.27
C LEU A 29 8.25 -4.48 3.32
N GLN A 30 8.53 -5.70 3.78
CA GLN A 30 9.90 -6.26 3.77
C GLN A 30 10.43 -6.42 2.34
N SER A 31 9.58 -6.78 1.37
CA SER A 31 10.01 -6.93 -0.03
C SER A 31 10.53 -5.63 -0.63
N TYR A 32 9.99 -4.47 -0.24
CA TYR A 32 10.52 -3.17 -0.68
C TYR A 32 11.94 -2.90 -0.16
N GLY A 33 12.24 -3.32 1.08
CA GLY A 33 13.60 -3.24 1.63
C GLY A 33 14.59 -4.04 0.79
N LEU A 34 14.26 -5.30 0.48
CA LEU A 34 15.08 -6.16 -0.36
C LEU A 34 15.26 -5.61 -1.78
N LYS A 35 14.19 -5.04 -2.37
CA LYS A 35 14.27 -4.35 -3.67
C LYS A 35 15.18 -3.14 -3.62
N ALA A 36 15.08 -2.31 -2.57
CA ALA A 36 15.94 -1.15 -2.40
C ALA A 36 17.43 -1.57 -2.29
N ASP A 37 17.73 -2.64 -1.55
CA ASP A 37 19.08 -3.15 -1.42
C ASP A 37 19.60 -3.79 -2.71
N SER A 38 18.73 -4.40 -3.53
CA SER A 38 19.12 -4.95 -4.84
C SER A 38 19.67 -3.88 -5.78
N TYR A 39 19.17 -2.64 -5.73
CA TYR A 39 19.69 -1.53 -6.51
C TYR A 39 21.11 -1.13 -6.12
N LYS A 40 21.52 -1.34 -4.87
CA LYS A 40 22.91 -1.13 -4.44
C LYS A 40 23.84 -2.11 -5.18
N HIS A 41 23.48 -3.40 -5.17
CA HIS A 41 24.27 -4.43 -5.89
C HIS A 41 24.21 -4.24 -7.41
N SER A 42 23.08 -3.84 -7.97
CA SER A 42 22.97 -3.48 -9.39
C SER A 42 23.85 -2.28 -9.73
N GLY A 43 23.99 -1.31 -8.83
CA GLY A 43 24.92 -0.20 -8.96
C GLY A 43 26.37 -0.65 -8.94
N ASP A 44 26.73 -1.60 -8.07
CA ASP A 44 28.09 -2.20 -8.05
C ASP A 44 28.38 -2.98 -9.32
N ALA A 45 27.43 -3.79 -9.79
CA ALA A 45 27.55 -4.53 -11.04
C ALA A 45 27.75 -3.59 -12.25
N ALA A 46 27.14 -2.41 -12.23
CA ALA A 46 27.32 -1.42 -13.30
C ALA A 46 28.74 -0.82 -13.38
N THR A 47 29.60 -1.07 -12.41
CA THR A 47 31.02 -0.69 -12.43
C THR A 47 31.95 -1.82 -12.87
N ALA A 48 31.42 -3.00 -13.12
CA ALA A 48 32.21 -4.13 -13.60
C ALA A 48 32.77 -3.85 -14.99
N TRP A 49 34.00 -4.30 -15.21
CA TRP A 49 34.61 -4.27 -16.55
C TRP A 49 34.07 -5.44 -17.38
N MET A 50 33.98 -5.24 -18.67
CA MET A 50 33.70 -6.33 -19.58
C MET A 50 34.83 -7.34 -19.54
N PRO A 51 34.57 -8.65 -19.64
CA PRO A 51 35.61 -9.65 -19.66
C PRO A 51 36.47 -9.48 -20.91
N PRO A 52 37.76 -9.87 -20.86
CA PRO A 52 38.60 -9.89 -22.03
C PRO A 52 38.03 -10.88 -23.06
N MET A 53 38.02 -10.47 -24.32
CA MET A 53 37.60 -11.31 -25.43
C MET A 53 38.84 -12.00 -26.02
N VAL A 54 38.76 -13.32 -26.18
CA VAL A 54 39.79 -14.13 -26.81
C VAL A 54 39.23 -14.69 -28.10
N GLY A 55 39.90 -14.43 -29.20
CA GLY A 55 39.55 -14.92 -30.53
C GLY A 55 40.66 -15.76 -31.14
N LEU A 56 40.29 -16.81 -31.84
CA LEU A 56 41.22 -17.61 -32.67
C LEU A 56 40.69 -17.59 -34.09
N GLY A 57 41.57 -17.31 -35.03
CA GLY A 57 41.20 -17.21 -36.44
C GLY A 57 42.39 -17.26 -37.36
N THR A 58 42.17 -17.06 -38.63
CA THR A 58 43.24 -16.94 -39.66
C THR A 58 43.30 -15.49 -40.17
N PHE A 59 44.45 -15.02 -40.49
CA PHE A 59 44.69 -13.68 -41.01
C PHE A 59 45.47 -13.73 -42.31
N MET A 60 45.05 -12.98 -43.34
CA MET A 60 45.62 -12.96 -44.66
C MET A 60 45.76 -14.34 -45.33
N THR A 61 44.83 -15.24 -45.03
CA THR A 61 44.78 -16.57 -45.60
C THR A 61 44.08 -16.49 -46.95
N PRO A 62 44.73 -16.94 -48.06
CA PRO A 62 44.16 -16.88 -49.41
C PRO A 62 42.93 -17.80 -49.53
N TYR A 63 42.00 -17.47 -50.40
CA TYR A 63 40.89 -18.33 -50.74
C TYR A 63 41.32 -19.70 -51.24
N PRO A 64 40.59 -20.78 -51.00
CA PRO A 64 40.88 -22.08 -51.58
C PRO A 64 41.04 -21.97 -53.10
N ASN A 65 42.06 -22.69 -53.65
CA ASN A 65 42.39 -22.75 -55.04
C ASN A 65 43.07 -21.48 -55.68
N GLN A 66 43.49 -20.53 -54.83
CA GLN A 66 44.36 -19.45 -55.35
C GLN A 66 45.82 -19.93 -55.42
N MET A 67 46.53 -19.51 -56.49
CA MET A 67 47.95 -19.81 -56.64
C MET A 67 48.76 -18.94 -55.67
N ILE A 68 49.47 -19.59 -54.74
CA ILE A 68 50.33 -18.93 -53.75
C ILE A 68 51.73 -18.85 -54.36
N MET A 69 52.21 -17.64 -54.68
CA MET A 69 53.51 -17.44 -55.27
C MET A 69 54.65 -17.30 -54.27
N GLU A 70 54.37 -16.75 -53.11
CA GLU A 70 55.42 -16.51 -52.11
C GLU A 70 54.99 -17.12 -50.76
N SER A 71 55.95 -17.54 -49.95
CA SER A 71 55.72 -18.12 -48.60
C SER A 71 54.90 -17.22 -47.66
N ARG A 72 55.10 -15.88 -47.79
CA ARG A 72 54.32 -14.90 -46.97
C ARG A 72 52.82 -14.87 -47.28
N ASP A 73 52.43 -15.36 -48.46
CA ASP A 73 51.04 -15.32 -48.92
C ASP A 73 50.19 -16.53 -48.39
N LYS A 74 50.79 -17.46 -47.65
CA LYS A 74 50.10 -18.62 -47.07
C LYS A 74 49.13 -18.25 -45.89
N GLY A 75 49.29 -17.04 -45.37
CA GLY A 75 48.47 -16.56 -44.23
C GLY A 75 49.05 -16.91 -42.87
N ASN A 76 48.36 -16.51 -41.83
CA ASN A 76 48.74 -16.71 -40.44
C ASN A 76 47.60 -17.27 -39.62
N LEU A 77 47.90 -18.13 -38.65
CA LEU A 77 46.99 -18.39 -37.51
C LEU A 77 47.13 -17.23 -36.55
N MET A 78 46.01 -16.63 -36.15
CA MET A 78 45.97 -15.45 -35.27
C MET A 78 45.26 -15.77 -33.98
N LEU A 79 45.92 -15.53 -32.83
CA LEU A 79 45.32 -15.46 -31.52
C LEU A 79 45.15 -14.00 -31.14
N GLN A 80 43.90 -13.60 -30.90
CA GLN A 80 43.54 -12.23 -30.54
C GLN A 80 43.10 -12.16 -29.08
N ILE A 81 43.56 -11.17 -28.35
CA ILE A 81 43.09 -10.81 -27.01
C ILE A 81 42.69 -9.34 -27.07
N GLU A 82 41.46 -9.06 -26.65
CA GLU A 82 40.90 -7.71 -26.66
C GLU A 82 40.30 -7.38 -25.29
N GLN A 83 40.62 -6.19 -24.76
CA GLN A 83 40.10 -5.71 -23.48
C GLN A 83 39.55 -4.29 -23.65
N ASP A 84 38.27 -4.11 -23.28
CA ASP A 84 37.68 -2.81 -23.11
C ASP A 84 38.12 -2.20 -21.77
N ILE A 85 38.60 -0.95 -21.83
CA ILE A 85 38.96 -0.15 -20.66
C ILE A 85 37.90 0.95 -20.52
N PRO A 86 36.86 0.70 -19.71
CA PRO A 86 35.76 1.65 -19.58
C PRO A 86 36.19 2.92 -18.86
N ASN A 87 35.58 4.05 -19.21
CA ASN A 87 35.83 5.30 -18.54
C ASN A 87 35.22 5.28 -17.14
N LEU A 88 36.03 5.34 -16.07
CA LEU A 88 35.61 5.26 -14.68
C LEU A 88 34.56 6.33 -14.31
N ALA A 89 34.59 7.51 -14.94
CA ALA A 89 33.60 8.54 -14.68
C ALA A 89 32.21 8.17 -15.22
N LYS A 90 32.13 7.42 -16.35
CA LYS A 90 30.89 6.87 -16.87
C LYS A 90 30.32 5.82 -15.89
N LEU A 91 31.16 4.89 -15.44
CA LEU A 91 30.79 3.83 -14.51
C LEU A 91 30.30 4.42 -13.17
N SER A 92 31.06 5.33 -12.59
CA SER A 92 30.69 5.98 -11.33
C SER A 92 29.37 6.76 -11.41
N ALA A 93 29.15 7.51 -12.50
CA ALA A 93 27.89 8.22 -12.70
C ALA A 93 26.71 7.26 -12.88
N LYS A 94 26.88 6.16 -13.63
CA LYS A 94 25.89 5.12 -13.82
C LYS A 94 25.55 4.43 -12.48
N LYS A 95 26.57 4.10 -11.66
CA LYS A 95 26.40 3.53 -10.33
C LYS A 95 25.51 4.43 -9.45
N ARG A 96 25.84 5.74 -9.38
CA ARG A 96 25.06 6.70 -8.58
C ARG A 96 23.59 6.76 -9.02
N TYR A 97 23.34 6.78 -10.32
CA TYR A 97 21.99 6.74 -10.86
C TYR A 97 21.24 5.48 -10.46
N ILE A 98 21.83 4.30 -10.69
CA ILE A 98 21.18 3.02 -10.36
C ILE A 98 20.94 2.92 -8.85
N ALA A 99 21.93 3.23 -8.03
CA ALA A 99 21.79 3.18 -6.57
C ALA A 99 20.70 4.13 -6.05
N SER A 100 20.46 5.27 -6.71
CA SER A 100 19.40 6.22 -6.31
C SER A 100 17.99 5.66 -6.46
N GLN A 101 17.77 4.64 -7.32
CA GLN A 101 16.48 3.96 -7.45
C GLN A 101 16.05 3.26 -6.15
N GLY A 102 17.02 2.84 -5.32
CA GLY A 102 16.73 2.26 -4.01
C GLY A 102 15.98 3.20 -3.07
N ASN A 103 16.22 4.52 -3.15
CA ASN A 103 15.49 5.51 -2.35
C ASN A 103 14.03 5.63 -2.80
N VAL A 104 13.77 5.50 -4.10
CA VAL A 104 12.41 5.48 -4.64
C VAL A 104 11.64 4.27 -4.11
N GLU A 105 12.30 3.09 -4.02
CA GLU A 105 11.68 1.89 -3.45
C GLU A 105 11.42 2.01 -1.94
N ARG A 106 12.29 2.67 -1.19
CA ARG A 106 12.03 2.97 0.23
C ARG A 106 10.82 3.89 0.40
N ALA A 107 10.69 4.91 -0.45
CA ALA A 107 9.51 5.77 -0.45
C ALA A 107 8.23 4.99 -0.81
N ASN A 108 8.29 4.03 -1.75
CA ASN A 108 7.18 3.13 -2.07
C ASN A 108 6.74 2.30 -0.86
N ARG A 109 7.71 1.80 -0.05
CA ARG A 109 7.42 1.12 1.22
C ARG A 109 6.57 1.99 2.14
N ASP A 110 6.98 3.23 2.35
CA ASP A 110 6.33 4.12 3.31
C ASP A 110 4.93 4.55 2.84
N ILE A 111 4.73 4.76 1.53
CA ILE A 111 3.41 4.97 0.92
C ILE A 111 2.51 3.75 1.13
N THR A 112 3.05 2.54 0.91
CA THR A 112 2.31 1.29 1.10
C THR A 112 1.97 1.07 2.57
N LEU A 113 2.90 1.37 3.49
CA LEU A 113 2.66 1.31 4.93
C LEU A 113 1.52 2.24 5.34
N ASN A 114 1.49 3.48 4.86
CA ASN A 114 0.41 4.43 5.12
C ASN A 114 -0.96 3.88 4.64
N THR A 115 -0.97 3.25 3.47
CA THR A 115 -2.18 2.60 2.93
C THR A 115 -2.63 1.43 3.82
N TYR A 116 -1.70 0.59 4.29
CA TYR A 116 -2.03 -0.54 5.16
C TYR A 116 -2.46 -0.08 6.56
N LYS A 117 -1.86 0.99 7.09
CA LYS A 117 -2.33 1.62 8.34
C LYS A 117 -3.78 2.08 8.22
N ALA A 118 -4.13 2.79 7.14
CA ALA A 118 -5.50 3.22 6.90
C ALA A 118 -6.47 2.03 6.75
N GLN A 119 -6.08 0.99 6.02
CA GLN A 119 -6.87 -0.23 5.87
C GLN A 119 -7.08 -0.94 7.22
N ALA A 120 -6.04 -1.06 8.03
CA ALA A 120 -6.12 -1.67 9.35
C ALA A 120 -7.03 -0.86 10.31
N LYS A 121 -6.93 0.48 10.30
CA LYS A 121 -7.81 1.37 11.07
C LYS A 121 -9.28 1.16 10.66
N ARG A 122 -9.60 1.11 9.36
CA ARG A 122 -10.96 0.83 8.88
C ARG A 122 -11.47 -0.53 9.34
N LEU A 123 -10.67 -1.59 9.23
CA LEU A 123 -11.05 -2.93 9.70
C LEU A 123 -11.29 -2.97 11.21
N TYR A 124 -10.44 -2.27 11.96
CA TYR A 124 -10.58 -2.14 13.41
C TYR A 124 -11.90 -1.44 13.78
N PHE A 125 -12.23 -0.33 13.15
CA PHE A 125 -13.47 0.41 13.41
C PHE A 125 -14.71 -0.35 12.92
N ASN A 126 -14.63 -1.07 11.82
CA ASN A 126 -15.70 -1.98 11.39
C ASN A 126 -15.99 -3.04 12.46
N TRP A 127 -14.95 -3.65 13.03
CA TRP A 127 -15.11 -4.61 14.13
C TRP A 127 -15.70 -3.95 15.36
N LEU A 128 -15.15 -2.81 15.78
CA LEU A 128 -15.63 -2.05 16.94
C LEU A 128 -17.13 -1.72 16.83
N ILE A 129 -17.55 -1.19 15.69
CA ILE A 129 -18.95 -0.84 15.45
C ILE A 129 -19.84 -2.09 15.35
N ALA A 130 -19.36 -3.17 14.73
CA ALA A 130 -20.11 -4.43 14.69
C ALA A 130 -20.36 -4.98 16.12
N ARG A 131 -19.38 -4.89 17.02
CA ARG A 131 -19.58 -5.24 18.45
C ARG A 131 -20.62 -4.36 19.13
N GLN A 132 -20.58 -3.04 18.87
CA GLN A 132 -21.60 -2.12 19.41
C GLN A 132 -23.00 -2.45 18.87
N ARG A 133 -23.13 -2.81 17.58
CA ARG A 133 -24.40 -3.25 16.99
C ARG A 133 -24.91 -4.53 17.64
N VAL A 134 -24.05 -5.53 17.86
CA VAL A 134 -24.42 -6.76 18.57
C VAL A 134 -24.98 -6.43 19.95
N SER A 135 -24.29 -5.59 20.74
CA SER A 135 -24.76 -5.20 22.07
C SER A 135 -26.14 -4.53 22.04
N VAL A 136 -26.37 -3.61 21.11
CA VAL A 136 -27.69 -2.94 20.93
C VAL A 136 -28.77 -3.95 20.54
N LEU A 137 -28.47 -4.87 19.62
CA LEU A 137 -29.42 -5.88 19.19
C LEU A 137 -29.77 -6.86 20.31
N GLU A 138 -28.78 -7.28 21.11
CA GLU A 138 -29.01 -8.15 22.27
C GLU A 138 -29.88 -7.48 23.35
N GLU A 139 -29.73 -6.18 23.60
CA GLU A 139 -30.57 -5.41 24.53
C GLU A 139 -31.99 -5.30 23.96
N ASN A 140 -32.15 -4.99 22.71
CA ASN A 140 -33.45 -4.88 22.05
C ASN A 140 -34.17 -6.24 21.95
N GLU A 141 -33.47 -7.36 21.84
CA GLU A 141 -34.05 -8.70 21.84
C GLU A 141 -34.73 -9.01 23.15
N LYS A 142 -34.15 -8.60 24.30
CA LYS A 142 -34.75 -8.80 25.63
C LYS A 142 -36.13 -8.17 25.72
N ILE A 143 -36.34 -6.99 25.16
CA ILE A 143 -37.63 -6.29 25.13
C ILE A 143 -38.64 -7.08 24.30
N MET A 144 -38.24 -7.57 23.11
CA MET A 144 -39.12 -8.36 22.25
C MET A 144 -39.50 -9.71 22.87
N VAL A 145 -38.57 -10.38 23.54
CA VAL A 145 -38.85 -11.62 24.28
C VAL A 145 -39.86 -11.38 25.38
N MET A 146 -39.74 -10.25 26.11
CA MET A 146 -40.71 -9.87 27.13
C MET A 146 -42.10 -9.59 26.53
N MET A 147 -42.18 -8.87 25.41
CA MET A 147 -43.44 -8.64 24.70
C MET A 147 -44.12 -9.95 24.26
N LYS A 148 -43.35 -10.86 23.66
CA LYS A 148 -43.85 -12.20 23.27
C LYS A 148 -44.45 -12.93 24.47
N LYS A 149 -43.72 -12.94 25.58
CA LYS A 149 -44.22 -13.59 26.84
C LYS A 149 -45.51 -12.96 27.38
N ILE A 150 -45.65 -11.65 27.30
CA ILE A 150 -46.89 -10.95 27.70
C ILE A 150 -48.05 -11.39 26.78
N GLU A 151 -47.87 -11.46 25.47
CA GLU A 151 -48.89 -11.92 24.54
C GLU A 151 -49.27 -13.38 24.77
N GLU A 152 -48.31 -14.26 25.00
CA GLU A 152 -48.56 -15.68 25.33
C GLU A 152 -49.42 -15.86 26.59
N VAL A 153 -49.16 -15.04 27.62
CA VAL A 153 -49.94 -15.08 28.87
C VAL A 153 -51.35 -14.51 28.70
N ARG A 154 -51.53 -13.48 27.87
CA ARG A 154 -52.83 -12.81 27.64
C ARG A 154 -53.73 -13.56 26.65
N TYR A 155 -53.18 -14.34 25.75
CA TYR A 155 -53.92 -15.04 24.70
C TYR A 155 -55.01 -15.98 25.26
N PRO A 156 -54.77 -16.84 26.25
CA PRO A 156 -55.82 -17.71 26.82
C PRO A 156 -57.00 -16.96 27.46
N TYR A 157 -56.80 -15.69 27.82
CA TYR A 157 -57.83 -14.85 28.45
C TYR A 157 -58.55 -13.94 27.45
N ASN A 158 -58.39 -14.15 26.13
CA ASN A 158 -58.94 -13.29 25.10
C ASN A 158 -58.50 -11.81 25.18
N GLN A 159 -57.35 -11.54 25.81
CA GLN A 159 -56.79 -10.18 25.97
C GLN A 159 -55.70 -9.86 24.93
N SER A 160 -55.38 -10.82 24.08
CA SER A 160 -54.46 -10.65 22.94
C SER A 160 -54.83 -11.56 21.79
N GLN A 161 -54.22 -11.31 20.63
CA GLN A 161 -54.42 -12.12 19.41
C GLN A 161 -53.20 -13.04 19.18
N LEU A 162 -53.44 -14.29 18.75
CA LEU A 162 -52.36 -15.23 18.42
C LEU A 162 -51.41 -14.67 17.37
N GLY A 163 -51.88 -13.81 16.44
CA GLY A 163 -51.05 -13.08 15.47
C GLY A 163 -50.04 -12.17 16.13
N GLY A 164 -50.29 -11.63 17.35
CA GLY A 164 -49.33 -10.84 18.11
C GLY A 164 -48.10 -11.66 18.54
N VAL A 165 -48.34 -12.92 19.01
CA VAL A 165 -47.26 -13.83 19.42
C VAL A 165 -46.35 -14.12 18.23
N PHE A 166 -46.91 -14.48 17.06
CA PHE A 166 -46.11 -14.77 15.84
C PHE A 166 -45.38 -13.53 15.30
N ARG A 167 -45.99 -12.32 15.43
CA ARG A 167 -45.33 -11.07 15.03
C ARG A 167 -44.12 -10.78 15.93
N ALA A 168 -44.24 -10.95 17.23
CA ALA A 168 -43.13 -10.80 18.16
C ALA A 168 -42.01 -11.82 17.89
N GLU A 169 -42.38 -13.09 17.63
CA GLU A 169 -41.43 -14.16 17.28
C GLU A 169 -40.67 -13.86 15.99
N SER A 170 -41.38 -13.40 14.95
CA SER A 170 -40.73 -12.97 13.71
C SER A 170 -39.69 -11.89 13.93
N LYS A 171 -39.98 -10.88 14.76
CA LYS A 171 -39.05 -9.80 15.11
C LYS A 171 -37.81 -10.29 15.88
N ILE A 172 -37.99 -11.26 16.76
CA ILE A 172 -36.86 -11.91 17.46
C ILE A 172 -35.93 -12.60 16.45
N LEU A 173 -36.50 -13.37 15.51
CA LEU A 173 -35.73 -14.08 14.50
C LEU A 173 -35.01 -13.11 13.53
N GLU A 174 -35.66 -12.02 13.13
CA GLU A 174 -35.04 -10.94 12.33
C GLU A 174 -33.84 -10.34 13.08
N ASN A 175 -34.01 -10.04 14.38
CA ASN A 175 -32.96 -9.49 15.23
C ASN A 175 -31.76 -10.47 15.36
N GLN A 176 -32.03 -11.76 15.56
CA GLN A 176 -30.98 -12.80 15.62
C GLN A 176 -30.22 -12.93 14.30
N ASN A 177 -30.91 -12.80 13.16
CA ASN A 177 -30.25 -12.78 11.86
C ASN A 177 -29.34 -11.56 11.71
N MET A 178 -29.73 -10.38 12.21
CA MET A 178 -28.88 -9.19 12.23
C MET A 178 -27.64 -9.40 13.12
N ILE A 179 -27.78 -10.04 14.28
CA ILE A 179 -26.64 -10.40 15.15
C ILE A 179 -25.65 -11.28 14.40
N ARG A 180 -26.13 -12.38 13.77
CA ARG A 180 -25.25 -13.28 12.98
C ARG A 180 -24.52 -12.55 11.85
N MET A 181 -25.18 -11.59 11.20
CA MET A 181 -24.54 -10.76 10.17
C MET A 181 -23.40 -9.92 10.74
N GLN A 182 -23.57 -9.34 11.93
CA GLN A 182 -22.49 -8.58 12.61
C GLN A 182 -21.32 -9.49 13.04
N GLU A 183 -21.62 -10.69 13.52
CA GLU A 183 -20.60 -11.70 13.86
C GLU A 183 -19.78 -12.09 12.60
N GLY A 184 -20.44 -12.23 11.45
CA GLY A 184 -19.78 -12.43 10.17
C GLY A 184 -18.87 -11.27 9.79
N ALA A 185 -19.29 -10.02 10.03
CA ALA A 185 -18.48 -8.83 9.79
C ALA A 185 -17.23 -8.79 10.70
N ILE A 186 -17.36 -9.18 11.98
CA ILE A 186 -16.26 -9.34 12.92
C ILE A 186 -15.26 -10.39 12.42
N GLY A 187 -15.76 -11.56 12.01
CA GLY A 187 -14.92 -12.64 11.46
C GLY A 187 -14.13 -12.19 10.24
N LYS A 188 -14.77 -11.45 9.32
CA LYS A 188 -14.12 -10.85 8.16
C LYS A 188 -13.02 -9.88 8.55
N ALA A 189 -13.30 -8.95 9.47
CA ALA A 189 -12.31 -7.97 9.93
C ALA A 189 -11.10 -8.65 10.58
N LYS A 190 -11.33 -9.66 11.43
CA LYS A 190 -10.31 -10.48 12.08
C LYS A 190 -9.41 -11.17 11.06
N GLY A 191 -9.98 -11.83 10.06
CA GLY A 191 -9.22 -12.52 9.02
C GLY A 191 -8.32 -11.57 8.21
N TRP A 192 -8.83 -10.41 7.84
CA TRP A 192 -8.04 -9.41 7.12
C TRP A 192 -6.94 -8.77 7.99
N LEU A 193 -7.20 -8.50 9.27
CA LEU A 193 -6.17 -7.99 10.19
C LEU A 193 -5.05 -9.02 10.39
N ASN A 194 -5.39 -10.32 10.53
CA ASN A 194 -4.40 -11.39 10.57
C ASN A 194 -3.52 -11.40 9.32
N SER A 195 -4.13 -11.27 8.14
CA SER A 195 -3.40 -11.20 6.87
C SER A 195 -2.45 -10.00 6.81
N LEU A 196 -2.89 -8.81 7.21
CA LEU A 196 -2.04 -7.61 7.23
C LEU A 196 -0.87 -7.74 8.21
N MET A 197 -1.07 -8.37 9.37
CA MET A 197 -0.03 -8.66 10.36
C MET A 197 0.87 -9.84 10.00
N ASN A 198 0.66 -10.47 8.84
CA ASN A 198 1.37 -11.69 8.41
C ASN A 198 1.25 -12.85 9.40
N VAL A 199 0.07 -13.03 9.95
CA VAL A 199 -0.24 -14.18 10.80
C VAL A 199 -0.81 -15.29 9.94
N VAL A 200 -0.12 -16.44 9.92
CA VAL A 200 -0.56 -17.62 9.16
C VAL A 200 -1.72 -18.29 9.87
N GLY A 201 -2.79 -18.54 9.13
CA GLY A 201 -4.02 -19.12 9.68
C GLY A 201 -4.95 -18.06 10.26
N ASN A 202 -5.91 -18.51 11.08
CA ASN A 202 -6.91 -17.65 11.71
C ASN A 202 -6.63 -17.58 13.23
N GLN A 203 -5.63 -16.81 13.64
CA GLN A 203 -5.35 -16.59 15.06
C GLN A 203 -6.54 -15.86 15.69
N ASP A 204 -7.03 -16.40 16.80
CA ASP A 204 -8.11 -15.79 17.55
C ASP A 204 -7.56 -14.73 18.50
N PHE A 205 -8.13 -13.53 18.43
CA PHE A 205 -7.81 -12.39 19.30
C PHE A 205 -9.03 -11.49 19.41
N GLU A 206 -9.03 -10.62 20.39
CA GLU A 206 -10.03 -9.56 20.56
C GLU A 206 -9.37 -8.19 20.39
N ILE A 207 -10.18 -7.16 20.13
CA ILE A 207 -9.73 -5.78 20.04
C ILE A 207 -10.13 -5.00 21.30
N ASP A 208 -9.37 -3.94 21.59
CA ASP A 208 -9.78 -2.97 22.60
C ASP A 208 -10.99 -2.18 22.10
N THR A 209 -12.14 -2.39 22.75
CA THR A 209 -13.41 -1.74 22.41
C THR A 209 -13.58 -0.35 23.04
N THR A 210 -12.66 0.08 23.89
CA THR A 210 -12.72 1.38 24.59
C THR A 210 -12.17 2.52 23.74
N TYR A 211 -11.41 2.19 22.68
CA TYR A 211 -10.78 3.16 21.81
C TYR A 211 -11.80 4.04 21.08
N LYS A 212 -11.60 5.35 21.15
CA LYS A 212 -12.41 6.35 20.43
C LYS A 212 -11.48 7.23 19.60
N PRO A 213 -11.60 7.25 18.27
CA PRO A 213 -10.84 8.19 17.46
C PRO A 213 -11.28 9.62 17.79
N SER A 214 -10.30 10.52 17.90
CA SER A 214 -10.55 11.95 18.07
C SER A 214 -10.16 12.68 16.81
N PHE A 215 -11.05 13.49 16.28
CA PHE A 215 -10.72 14.36 15.16
C PHE A 215 -9.97 15.60 15.68
N GLN A 216 -8.78 15.80 15.15
CA GLN A 216 -7.97 17.00 15.43
C GLN A 216 -7.63 17.65 14.09
N PRO A 217 -8.35 18.70 13.67
CA PRO A 217 -8.05 19.40 12.44
C PRO A 217 -6.65 20.03 12.52
N ALA A 218 -5.91 20.00 11.42
CA ALA A 218 -4.68 20.74 11.32
C ALA A 218 -4.99 22.24 11.27
N MET A 219 -4.20 23.05 11.96
CA MET A 219 -4.43 24.49 12.07
C MET A 219 -4.25 25.22 10.73
N TYR A 220 -3.35 24.73 9.88
CA TYR A 220 -3.09 25.22 8.53
C TYR A 220 -2.64 24.10 7.61
N TYR A 221 -3.10 24.14 6.36
CA TYR A 221 -2.66 23.25 5.28
C TYR A 221 -1.74 24.04 4.34
N ASP A 222 -0.59 24.48 4.83
CA ASP A 222 0.41 25.07 3.97
C ASP A 222 1.06 24.02 3.08
N THR A 223 1.22 24.35 1.79
CA THR A 223 1.83 23.44 0.81
C THR A 223 3.27 23.04 1.17
N ALA A 224 4.01 23.87 1.89
CA ALA A 224 5.35 23.56 2.37
C ALA A 224 5.30 22.47 3.46
N THR A 225 4.44 22.62 4.46
CA THR A 225 4.24 21.63 5.53
C THR A 225 3.75 20.30 4.98
N LEU A 226 2.83 20.34 4.00
CA LEU A 226 2.35 19.14 3.32
C LEU A 226 3.46 18.45 2.53
N ALA A 227 4.32 19.22 1.86
CA ALA A 227 5.43 18.66 1.10
C ALA A 227 6.45 17.91 1.97
N ASP A 228 6.66 18.35 3.21
CA ASP A 228 7.58 17.70 4.16
C ASP A 228 6.97 16.43 4.80
N ALA A 229 5.66 16.41 5.00
CA ALA A 229 4.99 15.29 5.66
C ALA A 229 4.65 14.13 4.71
N ARG A 230 4.42 14.40 3.42
CA ARG A 230 3.88 13.43 2.45
C ARG A 230 4.96 12.57 1.81
N MET A 231 4.85 11.26 1.97
CA MET A 231 5.80 10.29 1.40
C MET A 231 5.68 10.15 -0.12
N ASP A 232 4.52 10.45 -0.72
CA ASP A 232 4.35 10.49 -2.17
C ASP A 232 5.10 11.70 -2.80
N VAL A 233 5.11 12.84 -2.11
CA VAL A 233 5.94 14.00 -2.48
C VAL A 233 7.42 13.66 -2.32
N PHE A 234 7.80 13.00 -1.23
CA PHE A 234 9.17 12.53 -1.03
C PHE A 234 9.59 11.56 -2.15
N LYS A 235 8.75 10.59 -2.52
CA LYS A 235 8.98 9.70 -3.66
C LYS A 235 9.21 10.48 -4.95
N MET A 236 8.38 11.48 -5.22
CA MET A 236 8.52 12.30 -6.42
C MET A 236 9.83 13.08 -6.43
N ASN A 237 10.24 13.63 -5.29
CA ASN A 237 11.53 14.30 -5.14
C ASN A 237 12.72 13.35 -5.39
N GLU A 238 12.68 12.13 -4.84
CA GLU A 238 13.73 11.12 -5.09
C GLU A 238 13.72 10.65 -6.55
N SER A 239 12.56 10.56 -7.20
CA SER A 239 12.46 10.26 -8.62
C SER A 239 13.07 11.37 -9.50
N ILE A 240 12.80 12.63 -9.19
CA ILE A 240 13.44 13.80 -9.84
C ILE A 240 14.95 13.75 -9.63
N ARG A 241 15.43 13.51 -8.41
CA ARG A 241 16.84 13.38 -8.09
C ARG A 241 17.50 12.24 -8.87
N SER A 242 16.85 11.09 -8.95
CA SER A 242 17.33 9.96 -9.72
C SER A 242 17.45 10.31 -11.22
N MET A 243 16.46 11.01 -11.78
CA MET A 243 16.50 11.48 -13.17
C MET A 243 17.61 12.51 -13.40
N GLN A 244 17.89 13.38 -12.43
CA GLN A 244 19.05 14.29 -12.49
C GLN A 244 20.38 13.52 -12.51
N LEU A 245 20.53 12.46 -11.71
CA LEU A 245 21.69 11.59 -11.72
C LEU A 245 21.82 10.83 -13.05
N ASN A 246 20.69 10.46 -13.67
CA ASN A 246 20.68 9.87 -15.00
C ASN A 246 21.19 10.86 -16.06
N ILE A 247 20.74 12.14 -15.99
CA ILE A 247 21.26 13.20 -16.85
C ILE A 247 22.77 13.36 -16.67
N GLU A 248 23.28 13.31 -15.43
CA GLU A 248 24.74 13.34 -15.18
C GLU A 248 25.43 12.13 -15.81
N SER A 249 24.86 10.94 -15.70
CA SER A 249 25.37 9.73 -16.36
C SER A 249 25.41 9.90 -17.88
N MET A 250 24.33 10.41 -18.47
CA MET A 250 24.27 10.69 -19.91
C MET A 250 25.30 11.75 -20.36
N LYS A 251 25.54 12.77 -19.56
CA LYS A 251 26.59 13.76 -19.83
C LYS A 251 27.98 13.14 -19.89
N GLN A 252 28.24 12.04 -19.16
CA GLN A 252 29.52 11.34 -19.22
C GLN A 252 29.69 10.56 -20.54
N GLN A 253 28.62 10.30 -21.30
CA GLN A 253 28.74 9.59 -22.59
C GLN A 253 29.57 10.34 -23.63
N LYS A 254 29.78 11.65 -23.45
CA LYS A 254 30.71 12.44 -24.27
C LYS A 254 32.18 12.07 -24.08
N LYS A 255 32.54 11.35 -23.02
CA LYS A 255 33.93 10.96 -22.73
C LYS A 255 34.29 9.75 -23.61
N PRO A 256 35.56 9.66 -24.05
CA PRO A 256 36.03 8.54 -24.84
C PRO A 256 36.09 7.25 -23.97
N ASP A 257 35.93 6.13 -24.64
CA ASP A 257 36.27 4.80 -24.12
C ASP A 257 37.54 4.32 -24.82
N PHE A 258 38.33 3.54 -24.10
CA PHE A 258 39.57 2.98 -24.56
C PHE A 258 39.44 1.48 -24.74
N LYS A 259 40.18 0.93 -25.72
CA LYS A 259 40.26 -0.49 -25.97
C LYS A 259 41.68 -0.84 -26.35
N ILE A 260 42.19 -1.92 -25.79
CA ILE A 260 43.48 -2.48 -26.13
C ILE A 260 43.25 -3.84 -26.76
N ARG A 261 43.94 -4.08 -27.88
CA ARG A 261 43.94 -5.33 -28.60
C ARG A 261 45.39 -5.80 -28.81
N PHE A 262 45.61 -7.07 -28.52
CA PHE A 262 46.85 -7.78 -28.79
C PHE A 262 46.55 -8.94 -29.72
N ASP A 263 47.29 -9.02 -30.86
CA ASP A 263 47.19 -10.11 -31.79
C ASP A 263 48.56 -10.82 -31.86
N HIS A 264 48.59 -12.13 -31.67
CA HIS A 264 49.73 -12.98 -31.95
C HIS A 264 49.51 -13.74 -33.26
N MET A 265 50.43 -13.64 -34.21
CA MET A 265 50.34 -14.23 -35.52
C MET A 265 51.41 -15.32 -35.67
N TYR A 266 50.95 -16.55 -35.92
CA TYR A 266 51.76 -17.68 -36.23
C TYR A 266 51.66 -17.97 -37.72
N PRO A 267 52.76 -17.75 -38.52
CA PRO A 267 52.74 -17.99 -39.96
C PRO A 267 52.46 -19.46 -40.28
N LEU A 268 51.66 -19.70 -41.31
CA LEU A 268 51.44 -21.05 -41.84
C LEU A 268 52.62 -21.56 -42.69
N ASP A 269 53.68 -20.77 -42.78
CA ASP A 269 54.98 -21.14 -43.42
C ASP A 269 56.09 -21.14 -42.37
N ALA A 270 56.86 -22.25 -42.29
CA ALA A 270 57.91 -22.42 -41.30
C ALA A 270 59.14 -21.50 -41.50
N MET A 271 59.26 -20.83 -42.68
CA MET A 271 60.36 -19.89 -42.97
C MET A 271 60.04 -18.45 -42.47
N MET A 272 58.83 -18.19 -42.00
CA MET A 272 58.44 -16.84 -41.56
C MET A 272 58.50 -16.74 -40.05
N PRO A 273 58.98 -15.64 -39.44
CA PRO A 273 59.01 -15.47 -38.02
C PRO A 273 57.60 -15.17 -37.47
N ASN A 274 57.36 -15.58 -36.21
CA ASN A 274 56.18 -15.17 -35.48
C ASN A 274 56.13 -13.63 -35.36
N ALA A 275 54.92 -13.08 -35.46
CA ALA A 275 54.71 -11.66 -35.34
C ALA A 275 53.63 -11.35 -34.28
N TYR A 276 53.65 -10.17 -33.75
CA TYR A 276 52.59 -9.67 -32.90
C TYR A 276 52.20 -8.24 -33.29
N SER A 277 50.98 -7.88 -32.97
CA SER A 277 50.45 -6.53 -33.12
C SER A 277 49.81 -6.07 -31.82
N VAL A 278 50.05 -4.82 -31.46
CA VAL A 278 49.35 -4.16 -30.32
C VAL A 278 48.63 -2.95 -30.86
N MET A 279 47.34 -2.87 -30.64
CA MET A 279 46.52 -1.79 -31.12
C MET A 279 45.76 -1.14 -29.95
N GLY A 280 45.93 0.17 -29.76
CA GLY A 280 45.10 1.01 -28.90
C GLY A 280 43.99 1.66 -29.74
N MET A 281 42.75 1.53 -29.30
CA MET A 281 41.59 2.15 -29.94
C MET A 281 40.93 3.14 -28.99
N LEU A 282 40.40 4.23 -29.56
CA LEU A 282 39.75 5.30 -28.82
C LEU A 282 38.41 5.61 -29.50
N SER A 283 37.31 5.56 -28.72
CA SER A 283 36.02 6.02 -29.23
C SER A 283 35.94 7.56 -29.21
N ILE A 284 35.35 8.16 -30.25
CA ILE A 284 35.18 9.62 -30.33
C ILE A 284 33.67 9.95 -30.40
N PRO A 285 32.95 10.03 -29.25
CA PRO A 285 31.51 10.17 -29.24
C PRO A 285 31.02 11.63 -29.41
N ILE A 286 31.90 12.55 -29.82
CA ILE A 286 31.59 13.98 -30.00
C ILE A 286 31.12 14.34 -31.41
N ALA A 287 31.22 13.42 -32.38
CA ALA A 287 30.74 13.64 -33.71
C ALA A 287 29.23 14.00 -33.73
N PRO A 288 28.78 14.87 -34.67
CA PRO A 288 27.38 15.34 -34.68
C PRO A 288 26.34 14.21 -34.66
N TRP A 289 26.57 13.17 -35.44
CA TRP A 289 25.66 12.01 -35.53
C TRP A 289 25.66 11.15 -34.28
N SER A 290 26.80 10.96 -33.59
CA SER A 290 26.88 10.17 -32.35
C SER A 290 26.44 10.97 -31.14
N SER A 291 26.62 12.29 -31.13
CA SER A 291 26.25 13.16 -30.01
C SER A 291 24.75 13.46 -29.96
N LYS A 292 24.00 13.29 -31.05
CA LYS A 292 22.59 13.61 -31.16
C LYS A 292 21.75 12.79 -30.14
N MET A 293 22.08 11.50 -30.00
CA MET A 293 21.35 10.58 -29.09
C MET A 293 21.37 11.09 -27.65
N TYR A 294 22.54 11.23 -27.01
CA TYR A 294 22.61 11.62 -25.61
C TYR A 294 22.16 13.06 -25.37
N LYS A 295 22.31 13.97 -26.34
CA LYS A 295 21.80 15.36 -26.22
C LYS A 295 20.29 15.42 -26.24
N SER A 296 19.66 14.64 -27.14
CA SER A 296 18.19 14.58 -27.21
C SER A 296 17.60 13.91 -25.98
N ASP A 297 18.20 12.84 -25.48
CA ASP A 297 17.77 12.16 -24.25
C ASP A 297 17.89 13.08 -23.04
N ILE A 298 18.97 13.82 -22.90
CA ILE A 298 19.14 14.82 -21.82
C ILE A 298 18.01 15.86 -21.89
N LYS A 299 17.69 16.38 -23.07
CA LYS A 299 16.61 17.37 -23.23
C LYS A 299 15.26 16.77 -22.88
N ALA A 300 14.98 15.54 -23.31
CA ALA A 300 13.75 14.82 -22.95
C ALA A 300 13.63 14.63 -21.42
N MET A 301 14.69 14.20 -20.75
CA MET A 301 14.72 14.05 -19.29
C MET A 301 14.53 15.38 -18.57
N GLN A 302 15.10 16.48 -19.08
CA GLN A 302 14.91 17.81 -18.50
C GLN A 302 13.45 18.26 -18.57
N LEU A 303 12.77 18.01 -19.69
CA LEU A 303 11.35 18.31 -19.85
C LEU A 303 10.49 17.42 -18.92
N ASN A 304 10.85 16.14 -18.78
CA ASN A 304 10.18 15.25 -17.82
C ASN A 304 10.33 15.73 -16.37
N ILE A 305 11.53 16.19 -15.97
CA ILE A 305 11.73 16.78 -14.64
C ILE A 305 10.83 18.00 -14.44
N GLN A 306 10.73 18.89 -15.43
CA GLN A 306 9.82 20.04 -15.36
C GLN A 306 8.36 19.61 -15.24
N GLY A 307 7.94 18.57 -15.97
CA GLY A 307 6.63 17.94 -15.86
C GLY A 307 6.37 17.46 -14.43
N MET A 308 7.27 16.64 -13.89
CA MET A 308 7.15 16.11 -12.52
C MET A 308 7.12 17.22 -11.45
N GLN A 309 7.84 18.32 -11.65
CA GLN A 309 7.79 19.48 -10.74
C GLN A 309 6.41 20.15 -10.77
N LYS A 310 5.77 20.26 -11.94
CA LYS A 310 4.41 20.79 -12.08
C LYS A 310 3.38 19.84 -11.46
N GLU A 311 3.50 18.53 -11.71
CA GLU A 311 2.66 17.50 -11.10
C GLU A 311 2.74 17.54 -9.58
N ARG A 312 3.95 17.68 -9.00
CA ARG A 312 4.14 17.84 -7.57
C ARG A 312 3.41 19.07 -7.03
N SER A 313 3.53 20.21 -7.72
CA SER A 313 2.85 21.44 -7.30
C SER A 313 1.33 21.31 -7.38
N ALA A 314 0.82 20.69 -8.44
CA ALA A 314 -0.61 20.44 -8.62
C ALA A 314 -1.15 19.52 -7.52
N MET A 315 -0.45 18.42 -7.22
CA MET A 315 -0.82 17.47 -6.16
C MET A 315 -0.89 18.15 -4.79
N LEU A 316 0.03 19.05 -4.47
CA LEU A 316 0.00 19.78 -3.19
C LEU A 316 -1.20 20.73 -3.08
N VAL A 317 -1.54 21.45 -4.15
CA VAL A 317 -2.73 22.33 -4.18
C VAL A 317 -4.02 21.51 -4.11
N GLU A 318 -4.10 20.40 -4.84
CA GLU A 318 -5.23 19.47 -4.80
C GLU A 318 -5.43 18.89 -3.40
N THR A 319 -4.34 18.41 -2.78
CA THR A 319 -4.38 17.90 -1.40
C THR A 319 -4.85 18.94 -0.41
N GLN A 320 -4.38 20.19 -0.54
CA GLN A 320 -4.83 21.29 0.30
C GLN A 320 -6.34 21.50 0.20
N GLY A 321 -6.88 21.56 -1.02
CA GLY A 321 -8.33 21.70 -1.26
C GLY A 321 -9.12 20.53 -0.72
N MET A 322 -8.62 19.30 -0.92
CA MET A 322 -9.24 18.07 -0.43
C MET A 322 -9.29 18.04 1.11
N LEU A 323 -8.22 18.40 1.80
CA LEU A 323 -8.16 18.42 3.26
C LEU A 323 -9.13 19.45 3.88
N TYR A 324 -9.30 20.63 3.28
CA TYR A 324 -10.32 21.58 3.70
C TYR A 324 -11.74 21.04 3.51
N GLY A 325 -12.01 20.37 2.38
CA GLY A 325 -13.29 19.70 2.13
C GLY A 325 -13.57 18.61 3.17
N MET A 326 -12.62 17.72 3.39
CA MET A 326 -12.72 16.65 4.38
C MET A 326 -12.94 17.20 5.80
N GLN A 327 -12.24 18.24 6.19
CA GLN A 327 -12.44 18.88 7.50
C GLN A 327 -13.90 19.33 7.68
N SER A 328 -14.44 20.07 6.71
CA SER A 328 -15.82 20.55 6.76
C SER A 328 -16.84 19.40 6.85
N GLU A 329 -16.62 18.32 6.10
CA GLU A 329 -17.49 17.15 6.14
C GLU A 329 -17.42 16.42 7.49
N ILE A 330 -16.22 16.25 8.05
CA ILE A 330 -16.00 15.60 9.34
C ILE A 330 -16.67 16.40 10.47
N GLU A 331 -16.54 17.73 10.49
CA GLU A 331 -17.18 18.60 11.48
C GLU A 331 -18.73 18.53 11.38
N SER A 332 -19.27 18.51 10.15
CA SER A 332 -20.69 18.31 9.91
C SER A 332 -21.18 16.94 10.40
N MET A 333 -20.43 15.88 10.08
CA MET A 333 -20.74 14.52 10.50
C MET A 333 -20.67 14.36 12.01
N GLN A 334 -19.67 14.94 12.67
CA GLN A 334 -19.56 14.96 14.13
C GLN A 334 -20.80 15.57 14.78
N THR A 335 -21.27 16.73 14.26
CA THR A 335 -22.47 17.39 14.74
C THR A 335 -23.73 16.54 14.55
N ARG A 336 -23.85 15.84 13.40
CA ARG A 336 -24.97 14.93 13.13
C ARG A 336 -24.98 13.76 14.11
N VAL A 337 -23.84 13.08 14.27
CA VAL A 337 -23.72 11.94 15.18
C VAL A 337 -24.04 12.34 16.63
N SER A 338 -23.51 13.47 17.12
CA SER A 338 -23.81 13.95 18.48
C SER A 338 -25.31 14.29 18.65
N THR A 339 -25.91 14.93 17.65
CA THR A 339 -27.37 15.23 17.68
C THR A 339 -28.21 13.94 17.76
N MET A 340 -27.85 12.93 16.98
CA MET A 340 -28.55 11.65 17.01
C MET A 340 -28.40 10.95 18.36
N GLN A 341 -27.18 10.93 18.93
CA GLN A 341 -26.89 10.27 20.19
C GLN A 341 -27.48 10.99 21.42
N GLU A 342 -27.40 12.32 21.45
CA GLU A 342 -27.73 13.10 22.65
C GLU A 342 -29.18 13.61 22.67
N LYS A 343 -29.84 13.71 21.51
CA LYS A 343 -31.19 14.28 21.41
C LYS A 343 -32.20 13.29 20.83
N ILE A 344 -31.92 12.66 19.67
CA ILE A 344 -32.94 11.85 18.98
C ILE A 344 -33.13 10.51 19.66
N ILE A 345 -32.05 9.76 19.93
CA ILE A 345 -32.17 8.46 20.63
C ILE A 345 -32.81 8.58 21.98
N PRO A 346 -32.43 9.52 22.88
CA PRO A 346 -33.11 9.67 24.18
C PRO A 346 -34.59 10.04 24.06
N ALA A 347 -34.99 10.81 23.02
CA ALA A 347 -36.40 11.11 22.80
C ALA A 347 -37.20 9.87 22.38
N LEU A 348 -36.63 9.05 21.45
CA LEU A 348 -37.27 7.79 21.04
C LEU A 348 -37.30 6.76 22.18
N GLN A 349 -36.26 6.71 23.01
CA GLN A 349 -36.22 5.84 24.17
C GLN A 349 -37.36 6.19 25.15
N LYS A 350 -37.54 7.49 25.47
CA LYS A 350 -38.65 7.95 26.32
C LYS A 350 -40.02 7.61 25.73
N ALA A 351 -40.18 7.74 24.42
CA ALA A 351 -41.42 7.37 23.73
C ALA A 351 -41.68 5.86 23.84
N MET A 352 -40.64 5.04 23.60
CA MET A 352 -40.69 3.59 23.72
C MET A 352 -41.08 3.17 25.15
N ASP A 353 -40.42 3.75 26.17
CA ASP A 353 -40.67 3.44 27.55
C ASP A 353 -42.15 3.79 27.94
N ALA A 354 -42.67 4.92 27.46
CA ALA A 354 -44.06 5.33 27.71
C ALA A 354 -45.08 4.38 27.02
N TYR A 355 -44.84 4.01 25.76
CA TYR A 355 -45.72 3.05 25.08
C TYR A 355 -45.64 1.67 25.69
N PHE A 356 -44.46 1.22 26.13
CA PHE A 356 -44.28 -0.06 26.78
C PHE A 356 -44.98 -0.11 28.13
N ALA A 357 -44.90 0.94 28.96
CA ALA A 357 -45.62 1.04 30.23
C ALA A 357 -47.15 0.98 30.00
N ASN A 358 -47.68 1.76 29.02
CA ASN A 358 -49.10 1.69 28.67
C ASN A 358 -49.53 0.30 28.18
N TYR A 359 -48.68 -0.40 27.47
CA TYR A 359 -48.93 -1.77 27.01
C TYR A 359 -49.00 -2.74 28.21
N GLN A 360 -48.08 -2.62 29.15
CA GLN A 360 -48.10 -3.45 30.40
C GLN A 360 -49.42 -3.26 31.19
N GLU A 361 -49.93 -2.02 31.22
CA GLU A 361 -51.20 -1.69 31.87
C GLU A 361 -52.46 -1.99 31.01
N ASN A 362 -52.28 -2.65 29.85
CA ASN A 362 -53.38 -2.94 28.91
C ASN A 362 -54.07 -1.69 28.32
N LYS A 363 -53.38 -0.55 28.30
CA LYS A 363 -53.85 0.73 27.70
C LYS A 363 -53.40 0.94 26.26
N ALA A 364 -52.43 0.18 25.79
CA ALA A 364 -51.91 0.21 24.42
C ALA A 364 -51.91 -1.19 23.81
N GLN A 365 -52.03 -1.25 22.48
CA GLN A 365 -51.94 -2.51 21.75
C GLN A 365 -50.51 -2.81 21.33
N LEU A 366 -50.13 -4.10 21.20
CA LEU A 366 -48.82 -4.58 20.79
C LEU A 366 -48.26 -3.89 19.51
N PRO A 367 -49.02 -3.69 18.43
CA PRO A 367 -48.52 -3.03 17.22
C PRO A 367 -47.87 -1.65 17.49
N VAL A 368 -48.47 -0.83 18.36
CA VAL A 368 -47.95 0.51 18.70
C VAL A 368 -46.58 0.43 19.36
N VAL A 369 -46.41 -0.58 20.23
CA VAL A 369 -45.14 -0.80 20.94
C VAL A 369 -44.07 -1.35 20.01
N ILE A 370 -44.46 -2.26 19.11
CA ILE A 370 -43.52 -2.77 18.09
C ILE A 370 -43.06 -1.64 17.17
N ASP A 371 -43.95 -0.77 16.70
CA ASP A 371 -43.60 0.37 15.84
C ASP A 371 -42.64 1.34 16.58
N ALA A 372 -42.87 1.61 17.88
CA ALA A 372 -41.94 2.44 18.66
C ALA A 372 -40.58 1.74 18.89
N TRP A 373 -40.57 0.42 19.11
CA TRP A 373 -39.36 -0.37 19.22
C TRP A 373 -38.57 -0.41 17.90
N GLU A 374 -39.25 -0.59 16.77
CA GLU A 374 -38.62 -0.53 15.44
C GLU A 374 -37.99 0.83 15.16
N ALA A 375 -38.70 1.93 15.47
CA ALA A 375 -38.19 3.29 15.29
C ALA A 375 -36.90 3.53 16.12
N LEU A 376 -36.91 3.09 17.41
CA LEU A 376 -35.76 3.18 18.29
C LEU A 376 -34.59 2.34 17.77
N THR A 377 -34.83 1.06 17.49
CA THR A 377 -33.79 0.13 17.00
C THR A 377 -33.17 0.61 15.67
N MET A 378 -34.03 1.06 14.74
CA MET A 378 -33.55 1.62 13.46
C MET A 378 -32.66 2.85 13.68
N MET A 379 -33.05 3.75 14.60
CA MET A 379 -32.26 4.95 14.88
C MET A 379 -30.92 4.60 15.57
N GLN A 380 -30.94 3.62 16.50
CA GLN A 380 -29.71 3.12 17.13
C GLN A 380 -28.76 2.49 16.11
N MET A 381 -29.26 1.73 15.13
CA MET A 381 -28.45 1.18 14.06
C MET A 381 -27.94 2.29 13.13
N ASN A 382 -28.78 3.23 12.74
CA ASN A 382 -28.42 4.34 11.88
C ASN A 382 -27.30 5.21 12.49
N VAL A 383 -27.37 5.48 13.80
CA VAL A 383 -26.30 6.23 14.46
C VAL A 383 -24.97 5.48 14.46
N LEU A 384 -24.98 4.15 14.54
CA LEU A 384 -23.78 3.33 14.46
C LEU A 384 -23.21 3.30 13.02
N ASP A 385 -24.09 3.35 12.00
CA ASP A 385 -23.69 3.49 10.61
C ASP A 385 -23.03 4.86 10.34
N GLU A 386 -23.64 5.93 10.81
CA GLU A 386 -23.07 7.28 10.68
C GLU A 386 -21.76 7.44 11.48
N LYS A 387 -21.67 6.80 12.66
CA LYS A 387 -20.46 6.76 13.47
C LYS A 387 -19.32 5.99 12.78
N LEU A 388 -19.63 4.90 12.07
CA LEU A 388 -18.65 4.19 11.28
C LEU A 388 -18.12 5.06 10.15
N LYS A 389 -19.02 5.71 9.40
CA LYS A 389 -18.64 6.68 8.35
C LYS A 389 -17.77 7.80 8.90
N PHE A 390 -18.14 8.36 10.05
CA PHE A 390 -17.35 9.38 10.73
C PHE A 390 -15.92 8.90 11.05
N TYR A 391 -15.76 7.68 11.53
CA TYR A 391 -14.46 7.09 11.80
C TYR A 391 -13.66 6.84 10.52
N GLU A 392 -14.32 6.37 9.47
CA GLU A 392 -13.69 6.17 8.15
C GLU A 392 -13.21 7.50 7.54
N MET A 393 -13.99 8.59 7.69
CA MET A 393 -13.58 9.92 7.25
C MET A 393 -12.36 10.44 8.01
N ILE A 394 -12.27 10.19 9.32
CA ILE A 394 -11.06 10.50 10.11
C ILE A 394 -9.86 9.71 9.59
N VAL A 395 -10.03 8.42 9.30
CA VAL A 395 -8.96 7.57 8.77
C VAL A 395 -8.47 8.09 7.40
N ASP A 396 -9.39 8.51 6.54
CA ASP A 396 -9.03 9.06 5.24
C ASP A 396 -8.28 10.40 5.36
N TYR A 397 -8.73 11.26 6.25
CA TYR A 397 -8.05 12.50 6.57
C TYR A 397 -6.64 12.28 7.14
N GLU A 398 -6.47 11.35 8.10
CA GLU A 398 -5.17 11.00 8.67
C GLU A 398 -4.25 10.36 7.62
N LYS A 399 -4.80 9.53 6.73
CA LYS A 399 -4.07 8.93 5.62
C LYS A 399 -3.49 10.00 4.69
N GLU A 400 -4.27 11.03 4.35
CA GLU A 400 -3.80 12.13 3.49
C GLU A 400 -2.74 13.01 4.18
N LEU A 401 -2.76 13.08 5.51
CA LEU A 401 -1.73 13.73 6.31
C LEU A 401 -0.51 12.84 6.63
N TYR A 402 -0.53 11.55 6.25
CA TYR A 402 0.49 10.57 6.60
C TYR A 402 0.72 10.41 8.12
N ARG A 403 -0.37 10.41 8.90
CA ARG A 403 -0.38 10.26 10.37
C ARG A 403 -0.81 8.88 10.85
#